data_43895047c9d647e3c3bbd0f8ea363439
#
_entry.id   43895047c9d647e3c3bbd0f8ea363439
#
_cell.length_a   1.000
_cell.length_b   1.000
_cell.length_c   1.000
_cell.angle_alpha   90.00
_cell.angle_beta   90.00
_cell.angle_gamma   90.00
#
_symmetry.space_group_name_H-M   'P 1'
#
loop_
_entity.id
_entity.type
_entity.pdbx_description
1 polymer ?
#
loop_
_entity_poly.entity_id
_entity_poly.type
_entity_poly.pdbx_seq_one_letter_code
_entity_poly.pdbx_strand_id
1 'polypeptide(L)'
;SIQRKLEAPGALDSVPFADNKIRLLEILIKENCKSINIKFNELTKKYPKLEANVIGINREEKFFIPKKTDAVKKNDKIYVIINSSQMAETLEAFGHEEKISKKILIIGGGNIGYNLAKNIEETLETVRVKIVEKDKDRAEYLANELNDTIIINGNGLDEEVLTEANLDEAE
;
A
#
# COMPACT_ATOMS: atom_id res chain seq x y z
N SER A 1 4.15 -2.40 8.94
CA SER A 1 2.94 -1.86 9.56
C SER A 1 1.77 -1.92 8.56
N ILE A 2 0.53 -1.92 9.03
CA ILE A 2 -0.69 -1.90 8.18
C ILE A 2 -0.64 -0.71 7.21
N GLN A 3 -0.26 0.47 7.71
CA GLN A 3 -0.11 1.68 6.92
C GLN A 3 0.80 1.50 5.69
N ARG A 4 1.98 0.86 5.83
CA ARG A 4 2.88 0.63 4.69
C ARG A 4 2.25 -0.21 3.59
N LYS A 5 1.36 -1.14 3.95
CA LYS A 5 0.60 -1.95 3.00
C LYS A 5 -0.48 -1.15 2.28
N LEU A 6 -1.09 -0.18 2.97
CA LEU A 6 -2.06 0.74 2.37
C LEU A 6 -1.40 1.75 1.43
N GLU A 7 -0.21 2.24 1.78
CA GLU A 7 0.56 3.18 0.96
C GLU A 7 1.13 2.54 -0.32
N ALA A 8 1.50 1.26 -0.26
CA ALA A 8 2.12 0.53 -1.38
C ALA A 8 1.48 -0.85 -1.53
N PRO A 9 0.19 -0.93 -1.94
CA PRO A 9 -0.48 -2.20 -2.18
C PRO A 9 0.28 -2.94 -3.28
N GLY A 10 0.60 -4.21 -3.04
CA GLY A 10 1.41 -5.03 -3.95
C GLY A 10 2.91 -5.07 -3.60
N ALA A 11 3.46 -4.12 -2.85
CA ALA A 11 4.79 -4.26 -2.27
C ALA A 11 4.75 -5.12 -1.00
N LEU A 12 5.79 -5.95 -0.79
CA LEU A 12 5.97 -6.69 0.46
C LEU A 12 6.35 -5.74 1.60
N ASP A 13 7.21 -4.77 1.32
CA ASP A 13 7.59 -3.68 2.23
C ASP A 13 7.92 -2.40 1.47
N SER A 14 7.81 -1.25 2.15
CA SER A 14 8.12 0.07 1.62
C SER A 14 8.79 0.90 2.70
N VAL A 15 10.00 1.38 2.42
CA VAL A 15 10.79 2.21 3.35
C VAL A 15 11.00 3.59 2.73
N PRO A 16 10.49 4.67 3.36
CA PRO A 16 10.69 6.03 2.87
C PRO A 16 12.06 6.59 3.26
N PHE A 17 12.62 7.44 2.38
CA PHE A 17 13.84 8.21 2.55
C PHE A 17 13.65 9.65 2.07
N ALA A 18 14.56 10.56 2.47
CA ALA A 18 14.61 11.93 1.99
C ALA A 18 13.24 12.64 2.08
N ASP A 19 12.66 12.71 3.27
CA ASP A 19 11.35 13.32 3.53
C ASP A 19 10.25 12.74 2.61
N ASN A 20 10.26 11.42 2.47
CA ASN A 20 9.31 10.65 1.64
C ASN A 20 9.39 10.91 0.12
N LYS A 21 10.45 11.56 -0.38
CA LYS A 21 10.66 11.79 -1.82
C LYS A 21 11.13 10.55 -2.56
N ILE A 22 11.86 9.68 -1.86
CA ILE A 22 12.42 8.44 -2.39
C ILE A 22 11.90 7.27 -1.54
N ARG A 23 11.63 6.14 -2.17
CA ARG A 23 11.27 4.91 -1.47
C ARG A 23 12.09 3.72 -1.96
N LEU A 24 12.41 2.83 -1.02
CA LEU A 24 12.86 1.49 -1.32
C LEU A 24 11.66 0.55 -1.20
N LEU A 25 11.33 -0.13 -2.28
CA LEU A 25 10.26 -1.12 -2.32
C LEU A 25 10.86 -2.53 -2.35
N GLU A 26 10.27 -3.46 -1.58
CA GLU A 26 10.45 -4.89 -1.75
C GLU A 26 9.23 -5.43 -2.51
N ILE A 27 9.44 -5.98 -3.71
CA ILE A 27 8.36 -6.43 -4.60
C ILE A 27 8.56 -7.92 -4.92
N LEU A 28 7.50 -8.72 -4.76
CA LEU A 28 7.47 -10.11 -5.21
C LEU A 28 7.01 -10.18 -6.67
N ILE A 29 7.81 -10.80 -7.53
CA ILE A 29 7.44 -11.01 -8.94
C ILE A 29 6.47 -12.18 -9.05
N LYS A 30 5.20 -11.85 -9.27
CA LYS A 30 4.11 -12.80 -9.49
C LYS A 30 4.12 -13.34 -10.93
N GLU A 31 3.41 -14.44 -11.17
CA GLU A 31 3.36 -15.10 -12.48
C GLU A 31 2.77 -14.23 -13.60
N ASN A 32 1.83 -13.33 -13.27
CA ASN A 32 1.19 -12.41 -14.20
C ASN A 32 2.04 -11.19 -14.59
N CYS A 33 3.26 -11.06 -14.05
CA CYS A 33 4.12 -9.91 -14.31
C CYS A 33 4.59 -9.88 -15.77
N LYS A 34 4.19 -8.83 -16.50
CA LYS A 34 4.54 -8.61 -17.92
C LYS A 34 6.02 -8.31 -18.16
N SER A 35 6.80 -8.08 -17.09
CA SER A 35 8.23 -7.79 -17.15
C SER A 35 9.13 -9.04 -16.94
N ILE A 36 8.54 -10.22 -16.71
CA ILE A 36 9.30 -11.47 -16.59
C ILE A 36 10.10 -11.74 -17.86
N ASN A 37 11.37 -12.13 -17.68
CA ASN A 37 12.32 -12.44 -18.73
C ASN A 37 12.67 -11.28 -19.69
N ILE A 38 12.20 -10.06 -19.43
CA ILE A 38 12.64 -8.87 -20.16
C ILE A 38 13.89 -8.32 -19.46
N LYS A 39 14.97 -8.12 -20.24
CA LYS A 39 16.22 -7.55 -19.71
C LYS A 39 16.02 -6.11 -19.22
N PHE A 40 16.75 -5.72 -18.17
CA PHE A 40 16.60 -4.36 -17.61
C PHE A 40 16.87 -3.23 -18.61
N ASN A 41 17.84 -3.43 -19.53
CA ASN A 41 18.08 -2.46 -20.60
C ASN A 41 16.94 -2.33 -21.61
N GLU A 42 16.10 -3.34 -21.75
CA GLU A 42 14.89 -3.33 -22.58
C GLU A 42 13.71 -2.74 -21.80
N LEU A 43 13.62 -3.04 -20.49
CA LEU A 43 12.63 -2.41 -19.61
C LEU A 43 12.78 -0.89 -19.57
N THR A 44 14.00 -0.37 -19.49
CA THR A 44 14.28 1.07 -19.55
C THR A 44 13.78 1.70 -20.86
N LYS A 45 13.82 0.97 -21.98
CA LYS A 45 13.27 1.45 -23.26
C LYS A 45 11.75 1.40 -23.28
N LYS A 46 11.15 0.39 -22.64
CA LYS A 46 9.69 0.20 -22.56
C LYS A 46 9.04 1.23 -21.63
N TYR A 47 9.74 1.61 -20.56
CA TYR A 47 9.28 2.58 -19.56
C TYR A 47 10.26 3.75 -19.42
N PRO A 48 10.42 4.60 -20.47
CA PRO A 48 11.51 5.59 -20.53
C PRO A 48 11.37 6.73 -19.51
N LYS A 49 10.20 6.94 -18.93
CA LYS A 49 9.92 7.96 -17.92
C LYS A 49 9.95 7.42 -16.50
N LEU A 50 10.12 6.11 -16.32
CA LEU A 50 10.10 5.49 -15.01
C LEU A 50 11.45 5.68 -14.32
N GLU A 51 11.45 6.48 -13.26
CA GLU A 51 12.62 6.70 -12.39
C GLU A 51 12.68 5.62 -11.31
N ALA A 52 12.91 4.39 -11.73
CA ALA A 52 13.02 3.21 -10.88
C ALA A 52 14.34 2.48 -11.15
N ASN A 53 15.05 2.11 -10.09
CA ASN A 53 16.30 1.38 -10.17
C ASN A 53 16.25 0.09 -9.33
N VAL A 54 16.34 -1.07 -9.96
CA VAL A 54 16.44 -2.36 -9.28
C VAL A 54 17.85 -2.53 -8.75
N ILE A 55 18.01 -2.42 -7.43
CA ILE A 55 19.32 -2.46 -6.76
C ILE A 55 19.68 -3.86 -6.23
N GLY A 56 18.73 -4.77 -6.18
CA GLY A 56 18.96 -6.13 -5.69
C GLY A 56 17.86 -7.09 -6.13
N ILE A 57 18.22 -8.34 -6.26
CA ILE A 57 17.32 -9.46 -6.50
C ILE A 57 17.64 -10.57 -5.51
N ASN A 58 16.63 -11.08 -4.81
CA ASN A 58 16.71 -12.32 -4.06
C ASN A 58 15.96 -13.40 -4.86
N ARG A 59 16.72 -14.36 -5.39
CA ARG A 59 16.25 -15.50 -6.16
C ARG A 59 16.70 -16.79 -5.49
N GLU A 60 15.75 -17.66 -5.12
CA GLU A 60 16.06 -18.95 -4.45
C GLU A 60 17.00 -18.73 -3.24
N GLU A 61 16.65 -17.75 -2.39
CA GLU A 61 17.42 -17.36 -1.20
C GLU A 61 18.84 -16.80 -1.45
N LYS A 62 19.19 -16.55 -2.71
CA LYS A 62 20.46 -15.93 -3.09
C LYS A 62 20.25 -14.48 -3.49
N PHE A 63 20.89 -13.57 -2.76
CA PHE A 63 20.87 -12.14 -3.07
C PHE A 63 22.00 -11.79 -4.03
N PHE A 64 21.71 -10.99 -5.06
CA PHE A 64 22.72 -10.45 -5.98
C PHE A 64 22.29 -9.08 -6.51
N ILE A 65 23.28 -8.29 -6.94
CA ILE A 65 23.06 -7.00 -7.62
C ILE A 65 22.91 -7.27 -9.11
N PRO A 66 21.76 -6.90 -9.72
CA PRO A 66 21.52 -7.22 -11.13
C PRO A 66 22.35 -6.35 -12.07
N LYS A 67 22.70 -6.93 -13.22
CA LYS A 67 23.30 -6.22 -14.36
C LYS A 67 22.20 -5.80 -15.35
N LYS A 68 22.50 -4.86 -16.24
CA LYS A 68 21.58 -4.42 -17.29
C LYS A 68 21.08 -5.52 -18.24
N THR A 69 21.83 -6.64 -18.32
CA THR A 69 21.50 -7.81 -19.13
C THR A 69 20.68 -8.86 -18.39
N ASP A 70 20.52 -8.69 -17.06
CA ASP A 70 19.68 -9.57 -16.26
C ASP A 70 18.20 -9.23 -16.41
N ALA A 71 17.35 -10.18 -16.04
CA ALA A 71 15.91 -10.07 -16.06
C ALA A 71 15.30 -10.62 -14.78
N VAL A 72 14.14 -10.11 -14.41
CA VAL A 72 13.35 -10.67 -13.32
C VAL A 72 12.71 -11.99 -13.73
N LYS A 73 12.54 -12.90 -12.76
CA LYS A 73 11.87 -14.19 -12.93
C LYS A 73 10.72 -14.32 -11.94
N LYS A 74 9.79 -15.22 -12.21
CA LYS A 74 8.74 -15.60 -11.26
C LYS A 74 9.35 -15.95 -9.90
N ASN A 75 8.72 -15.51 -8.83
CA ASN A 75 9.11 -15.67 -7.43
C ASN A 75 10.38 -14.92 -7.00
N ASP A 76 11.00 -14.13 -7.86
CA ASP A 76 12.04 -13.20 -7.40
C ASP A 76 11.44 -12.19 -6.40
N LYS A 77 12.19 -11.88 -5.35
CA LYS A 77 11.98 -10.67 -4.56
C LYS A 77 12.96 -9.62 -5.04
N ILE A 78 12.46 -8.52 -5.55
CA ILE A 78 13.29 -7.43 -6.04
C ILE A 78 13.26 -6.25 -5.09
N TYR A 79 14.38 -5.54 -5.01
CA TYR A 79 14.56 -4.33 -4.23
C TYR A 79 14.72 -3.17 -5.20
N VAL A 80 13.79 -2.23 -5.16
CA VAL A 80 13.71 -1.13 -6.14
C VAL A 80 13.73 0.20 -5.43
N ILE A 81 14.65 1.09 -5.82
CA ILE A 81 14.62 2.50 -5.40
C ILE A 81 13.82 3.28 -6.44
N ILE A 82 12.88 4.08 -5.98
CA ILE A 82 11.96 4.86 -6.80
C ILE A 82 11.82 6.29 -6.32
N ASN A 83 11.38 7.17 -7.23
CA ASN A 83 10.72 8.40 -6.84
C ASN A 83 9.33 8.05 -6.28
N SER A 84 8.96 8.59 -5.11
CA SER A 84 7.70 8.25 -4.43
C SER A 84 6.46 8.58 -5.27
N SER A 85 6.53 9.59 -6.13
CA SER A 85 5.45 9.96 -7.04
C SER A 85 5.18 8.92 -8.14
N GLN A 86 6.12 7.98 -8.38
CA GLN A 86 6.03 6.95 -9.42
C GLN A 86 5.79 5.55 -8.85
N MET A 87 5.26 5.47 -7.62
CA MET A 87 5.01 4.19 -6.97
C MET A 87 4.03 3.31 -7.76
N ALA A 88 2.91 3.90 -8.20
CA ALA A 88 1.88 3.15 -8.92
C ALA A 88 2.41 2.59 -10.24
N GLU A 89 3.11 3.42 -11.04
CA GLU A 89 3.71 3.01 -12.31
C GLU A 89 4.80 1.93 -12.12
N THR A 90 5.57 2.04 -11.03
CA THR A 90 6.58 1.03 -10.71
C THR A 90 5.94 -0.30 -10.35
N LEU A 91 4.93 -0.31 -9.49
CA LEU A 91 4.21 -1.51 -9.09
C LEU A 91 3.53 -2.16 -10.31
N GLU A 92 2.88 -1.38 -11.17
CA GLU A 92 2.29 -1.86 -12.42
C GLU A 92 3.34 -2.49 -13.36
N ALA A 93 4.50 -1.85 -13.53
CA ALA A 93 5.60 -2.38 -14.36
C ALA A 93 6.08 -3.74 -13.88
N PHE A 94 6.00 -4.02 -12.58
CA PHE A 94 6.38 -5.29 -11.97
C PHE A 94 5.19 -6.22 -11.66
N GLY A 95 4.00 -5.96 -12.25
CA GLY A 95 2.86 -6.87 -12.25
C GLY A 95 1.92 -6.72 -11.04
N HIS A 96 1.95 -5.59 -10.40
CA HIS A 96 1.06 -5.23 -9.30
C HIS A 96 0.15 -4.09 -9.73
N GLU A 97 -1.07 -4.43 -10.13
CA GLU A 97 -2.11 -3.49 -10.56
C GLU A 97 -3.10 -3.18 -9.41
N GLU A 98 -2.73 -3.55 -8.19
CA GLU A 98 -3.55 -3.29 -7.01
C GLU A 98 -3.69 -1.75 -6.82
N LYS A 99 -4.93 -1.30 -6.82
CA LYS A 99 -5.22 0.12 -6.55
C LYS A 99 -5.09 0.39 -5.06
N ILE A 100 -4.67 1.60 -4.71
CA ILE A 100 -4.74 2.06 -3.33
C ILE A 100 -6.22 2.05 -2.92
N SER A 101 -6.53 1.36 -1.82
CA SER A 101 -7.87 1.36 -1.25
C SER A 101 -8.32 2.79 -0.97
N LYS A 102 -9.46 3.19 -1.53
CA LYS A 102 -9.99 4.55 -1.32
C LYS A 102 -10.94 4.63 -0.13
N LYS A 103 -11.45 3.49 0.32
CA LYS A 103 -12.41 3.38 1.42
C LYS A 103 -11.92 2.32 2.39
N ILE A 104 -11.73 2.69 3.63
CA ILE A 104 -11.26 1.81 4.70
C ILE A 104 -12.29 1.81 5.81
N LEU A 105 -12.72 0.61 6.20
CA LEU A 105 -13.56 0.39 7.37
C LEU A 105 -12.72 -0.22 8.49
N ILE A 106 -12.69 0.46 9.64
CA ILE A 106 -12.03 0.00 10.85
C ILE A 106 -13.10 -0.43 11.85
N ILE A 107 -13.03 -1.66 12.32
CA ILE A 107 -13.92 -2.16 13.36
C ILE A 107 -13.20 -2.09 14.71
N GLY A 108 -13.69 -1.21 15.58
CA GLY A 108 -13.11 -0.88 16.86
C GLY A 108 -12.26 0.39 16.87
N GLY A 109 -12.69 1.37 17.63
CA GLY A 109 -12.02 2.67 17.82
C GLY A 109 -11.04 2.71 19.00
N GLY A 110 -10.51 1.58 19.44
CA GLY A 110 -9.45 1.49 20.43
C GLY A 110 -8.18 2.21 20.00
N ASN A 111 -7.10 2.07 20.77
CA ASN A 111 -5.84 2.76 20.48
C ASN A 111 -5.27 2.45 19.09
N ILE A 112 -5.41 1.21 18.62
CA ILE A 112 -4.91 0.80 17.30
C ILE A 112 -5.75 1.44 16.19
N GLY A 113 -7.09 1.34 16.27
CA GLY A 113 -8.00 1.92 15.26
C GLY A 113 -7.88 3.43 15.18
N TYR A 114 -7.84 4.10 16.32
CA TYR A 114 -7.64 5.56 16.41
C TYR A 114 -6.33 6.00 15.75
N ASN A 115 -5.19 5.40 16.17
CA ASN A 115 -3.88 5.80 15.62
C ASN A 115 -3.77 5.48 14.12
N LEU A 116 -4.38 4.38 13.66
CA LEU A 116 -4.41 4.04 12.24
C LEU A 116 -5.21 5.09 11.45
N ALA A 117 -6.42 5.44 11.90
CA ALA A 117 -7.25 6.44 11.25
C ALA A 117 -6.56 7.81 11.20
N LYS A 118 -6.06 8.29 12.34
CA LYS A 118 -5.34 9.56 12.43
C LYS A 118 -4.15 9.62 11.47
N ASN A 119 -3.37 8.55 11.40
CA ASN A 119 -2.23 8.49 10.51
C ASN A 119 -2.64 8.49 9.03
N ILE A 120 -3.75 7.82 8.68
CA ILE A 120 -4.30 7.84 7.32
C ILE A 120 -4.76 9.25 6.95
N GLU A 121 -5.48 9.95 7.82
CA GLU A 121 -5.88 11.35 7.60
C GLU A 121 -4.67 12.26 7.31
N GLU A 122 -3.58 12.09 8.06
CA GLU A 122 -2.37 12.91 7.93
C GLU A 122 -1.54 12.60 6.67
N THR A 123 -1.64 11.39 6.11
CA THR A 123 -0.70 10.91 5.08
C THR A 123 -1.34 10.51 3.77
N LEU A 124 -2.64 10.22 3.73
CA LEU A 124 -3.35 9.68 2.57
C LEU A 124 -4.63 10.48 2.25
N GLU A 125 -4.49 11.69 1.74
CA GLU A 125 -5.60 12.63 1.47
C GLU A 125 -6.75 12.07 0.63
N THR A 126 -6.48 11.04 -0.20
CA THR A 126 -7.48 10.43 -1.10
C THR A 126 -8.23 9.26 -0.49
N VAL A 127 -7.84 8.82 0.71
CA VAL A 127 -8.43 7.67 1.41
C VAL A 127 -9.49 8.16 2.38
N ARG A 128 -10.68 7.55 2.35
CA ARG A 128 -11.77 7.79 3.30
C ARG A 128 -11.82 6.68 4.32
N VAL A 129 -11.84 7.05 5.59
CA VAL A 129 -11.87 6.12 6.73
C VAL A 129 -13.22 6.20 7.41
N LYS A 130 -13.77 5.05 7.75
CA LYS A 130 -14.89 4.91 8.68
C LYS A 130 -14.45 4.05 9.86
N ILE A 131 -14.89 4.38 11.07
CA ILE A 131 -14.71 3.59 12.28
C ILE A 131 -16.06 3.20 12.83
N VAL A 132 -16.29 1.91 13.05
CA VAL A 132 -17.43 1.41 13.83
C VAL A 132 -16.95 1.17 15.25
N GLU A 133 -17.55 1.86 16.23
CA GLU A 133 -17.22 1.74 17.65
C GLU A 133 -18.51 1.53 18.47
N LYS A 134 -18.51 0.49 19.29
CA LYS A 134 -19.70 0.10 20.08
C LYS A 134 -19.90 0.95 21.32
N ASP A 135 -18.81 1.42 21.92
CA ASP A 135 -18.85 2.27 23.11
C ASP A 135 -19.16 3.71 22.71
N LYS A 136 -20.25 4.26 23.25
CA LYS A 136 -20.74 5.58 22.88
C LYS A 136 -19.78 6.70 23.28
N ASP A 137 -19.24 6.65 24.50
CA ASP A 137 -18.33 7.69 25.00
C ASP A 137 -17.03 7.68 24.17
N ARG A 138 -16.58 6.49 23.79
CA ARG A 138 -15.42 6.35 22.90
C ARG A 138 -15.71 6.84 21.50
N ALA A 139 -16.87 6.56 20.94
CA ALA A 139 -17.28 7.07 19.63
C ALA A 139 -17.34 8.61 19.61
N GLU A 140 -17.91 9.24 20.65
CA GLU A 140 -17.92 10.69 20.81
C GLU A 140 -16.51 11.28 20.93
N TYR A 141 -15.63 10.64 21.69
CA TYR A 141 -14.21 11.03 21.78
C TYR A 141 -13.54 11.01 20.39
N LEU A 142 -13.71 9.91 19.64
CA LEU A 142 -13.12 9.76 18.30
C LEU A 142 -13.63 10.82 17.33
N ALA A 143 -14.93 11.13 17.36
CA ALA A 143 -15.54 12.14 16.50
C ALA A 143 -15.01 13.57 16.81
N ASN A 144 -14.53 13.83 18.02
CA ASN A 144 -13.91 15.10 18.37
C ASN A 144 -12.41 15.18 18.01
N GLU A 145 -11.72 14.03 17.94
CA GLU A 145 -10.26 13.97 17.73
C GLU A 145 -9.86 13.76 16.27
N LEU A 146 -10.76 13.20 15.44
CA LEU A 146 -10.53 12.91 14.02
C LEU A 146 -11.34 13.89 13.16
N ASN A 147 -10.73 14.41 12.10
CA ASN A 147 -11.32 15.47 11.29
C ASN A 147 -12.05 14.93 10.04
N ASP A 148 -11.46 13.91 9.38
CA ASP A 148 -11.92 13.39 8.09
C ASP A 148 -12.50 11.96 8.20
N THR A 149 -12.41 11.33 9.38
CA THR A 149 -12.90 9.98 9.63
C THR A 149 -14.36 10.00 10.07
N ILE A 150 -15.20 9.21 9.44
CA ILE A 150 -16.60 9.04 9.83
C ILE A 150 -16.69 8.02 10.96
N ILE A 151 -17.32 8.42 12.08
CA ILE A 151 -17.54 7.56 13.24
C ILE A 151 -18.97 7.07 13.25
N ILE A 152 -19.16 5.76 13.32
CA ILE A 152 -20.45 5.09 13.43
C ILE A 152 -20.50 4.41 14.80
N ASN A 153 -21.44 4.85 15.65
CA ASN A 153 -21.64 4.21 16.93
C ASN A 153 -22.55 2.98 16.77
N GLY A 154 -21.97 1.80 16.89
CA GLY A 154 -22.69 0.56 16.71
C GLY A 154 -21.83 -0.67 16.94
N ASN A 155 -22.46 -1.84 16.97
CA ASN A 155 -21.76 -3.10 17.07
C ASN A 155 -21.29 -3.54 15.67
N GLY A 156 -19.97 -3.66 15.47
CA GLY A 156 -19.36 -4.11 14.21
C GLY A 156 -19.63 -5.57 13.82
N LEU A 157 -20.44 -6.31 14.59
CA LEU A 157 -20.96 -7.63 14.24
C LEU A 157 -22.43 -7.57 13.77
N ASP A 158 -23.03 -6.39 13.79
CA ASP A 158 -24.41 -6.17 13.39
C ASP A 158 -24.46 -5.86 11.88
N GLU A 159 -25.26 -6.61 11.15
CA GLU A 159 -25.40 -6.49 9.70
C GLU A 159 -25.96 -5.13 9.26
N GLU A 160 -26.89 -4.55 10.05
CA GLU A 160 -27.44 -3.22 9.78
C GLU A 160 -26.36 -2.14 9.91
N VAL A 161 -25.51 -2.22 10.95
CA VAL A 161 -24.40 -1.30 11.20
C VAL A 161 -23.33 -1.43 10.10
N LEU A 162 -23.02 -2.66 9.67
CA LEU A 162 -22.07 -2.89 8.58
C LEU A 162 -22.61 -2.40 7.23
N THR A 163 -23.91 -2.51 7.01
CA THR A 163 -24.57 -1.97 5.81
C THR A 163 -24.52 -0.43 5.81
N GLU A 164 -24.82 0.22 6.95
CA GLU A 164 -24.67 1.68 7.11
C GLU A 164 -23.22 2.12 6.90
N ALA A 165 -22.27 1.34 7.36
CA ALA A 165 -20.85 1.56 7.12
C ALA A 165 -20.43 1.36 5.65
N ASN A 166 -21.31 0.86 4.79
CA ASN A 166 -21.04 0.51 3.39
C ASN A 166 -19.89 -0.52 3.28
N LEU A 167 -19.99 -1.62 4.05
CA LEU A 167 -18.98 -2.69 4.04
C LEU A 167 -18.72 -3.20 2.61
N ASP A 168 -19.77 -3.31 1.78
CA ASP A 168 -19.66 -3.77 0.38
C ASP A 168 -18.83 -2.85 -0.52
N GLU A 169 -18.59 -1.61 -0.08
CA GLU A 169 -17.76 -0.63 -0.79
C GLU A 169 -16.37 -0.47 -0.17
N ALA A 170 -16.10 -1.11 0.97
CA ALA A 170 -14.80 -1.11 1.61
C ALA A 170 -13.89 -2.16 0.95
N GLU A 171 -12.64 -1.80 0.72
CA GLU A 171 -11.61 -2.68 0.15
C GLU A 171 -10.65 -3.18 1.25
#